data_f644b1d37ddc5be1c7889e5466cf4921
#
_entry.id   f644b1d37ddc5be1c7889e5466cf4921
#
_cell.length_a   1.000
_cell.length_b   1.000
_cell.length_c   1.000
_cell.angle_alpha   90.00
_cell.angle_beta   90.00
_cell.angle_gamma   90.00
#
_symmetry.space_group_name_H-M   'P 1'
#
loop_
_entity.id
_entity.type
_entity.pdbx_description
1 polymer ?
#
loop_
_entity_poly.entity_id
_entity_poly.type
_entity_poly.pdbx_seq_one_letter_code
_entity_poly.pdbx_strand_id
1 'polypeptide(L)'
;MSLYGLPVLYALFVWWFSTGLIIYLDNLPNVTVRWSMTGASVVLGASLWGLAASATDASVTGAYCAFTCGLLVWGWQEISFFTGVLTGPRPLASPEGARGWRRFGYAIQACLYHELAIILSAAAVYAMTRGGANQVGFWTFMILWIMRQSSKLNVYLGVLNLNEEFLPEALAFLKSYLAKKPMNLLFPFSVTIATVFATILLGKAGAVTATPFVASEFTFLATILILGILEHWFLVLPLPFAELWSWSLRARDAAPTPVPAGDTAPSWSARLDRPCDKRELHDVLERVARGMFGQVDRVTGVARAGSGWVEFYVADGRSGMADVAVGEPEEPRVVAFGRIVDQAGLQAAFAACSLPVAA
;
A
#
# COMPACT_ATOMS: atom_id res chain seq x y z
N MET A 1 28.20 22.62 8.20
CA MET A 1 27.31 21.92 7.26
C MET A 1 27.09 20.45 7.65
N SER A 2 28.09 19.74 8.18
CA SER A 2 27.94 18.31 8.54
C SER A 2 26.95 18.03 9.68
N LEU A 3 26.81 18.92 10.66
CA LEU A 3 26.01 18.69 11.87
C LEU A 3 24.50 18.68 11.61
N TYR A 4 24.00 19.48 10.67
CA TYR A 4 22.58 19.56 10.30
C TYR A 4 22.30 18.92 8.94
N GLY A 5 23.16 19.19 7.95
CA GLY A 5 22.94 18.75 6.57
C GLY A 5 22.95 17.23 6.41
N LEU A 6 23.87 16.53 7.09
CA LEU A 6 23.92 15.06 7.02
C LEU A 6 22.68 14.40 7.65
N PRO A 7 22.22 14.78 8.87
CA PRO A 7 20.97 14.23 9.40
C PRO A 7 19.75 14.48 8.51
N VAL A 8 19.63 15.67 7.89
CA VAL A 8 18.54 15.98 6.95
C VAL A 8 18.60 15.05 5.73
N LEU A 9 19.75 14.99 5.05
CA LEU A 9 19.91 14.15 3.85
C LEU A 9 19.70 12.68 4.16
N TYR A 10 20.18 12.20 5.31
CA TYR A 10 19.98 10.84 5.76
C TYR A 10 18.50 10.55 6.02
N ALA A 11 17.78 11.41 6.75
CA ALA A 11 16.36 11.24 7.03
C ALA A 11 15.54 11.24 5.74
N LEU A 12 15.81 12.17 4.80
CA LEU A 12 15.18 12.23 3.49
C LEU A 12 15.39 10.93 2.70
N PHE A 13 16.64 10.45 2.65
CA PHE A 13 16.97 9.23 1.92
C PHE A 13 16.28 8.01 2.52
N VAL A 14 16.38 7.82 3.84
CA VAL A 14 15.82 6.65 4.51
C VAL A 14 14.29 6.66 4.43
N TRP A 15 13.65 7.82 4.58
CA TRP A 15 12.20 7.96 4.40
C TRP A 15 11.77 7.61 2.96
N TRP A 16 12.40 8.21 1.97
CA TRP A 16 12.06 7.95 0.56
C TRP A 16 12.29 6.48 0.18
N PHE A 17 13.44 5.93 0.56
CA PHE A 17 13.81 4.55 0.24
C PHE A 17 12.92 3.53 0.96
N SER A 18 12.68 3.71 2.27
CA SER A 18 11.85 2.79 3.05
C SER A 18 10.40 2.79 2.57
N THR A 19 9.84 3.96 2.25
CA THR A 19 8.49 4.06 1.66
C THR A 19 8.41 3.32 0.33
N GLY A 20 9.37 3.52 -0.56
CA GLY A 20 9.42 2.80 -1.82
C GLY A 20 9.62 1.29 -1.65
N LEU A 21 10.43 0.86 -0.68
CA LEU A 21 10.61 -0.55 -0.37
C LEU A 21 9.32 -1.19 0.17
N ILE A 22 8.57 -0.48 1.02
CA ILE A 22 7.27 -0.95 1.52
C ILE A 22 6.31 -1.13 0.35
N ILE A 23 6.13 -0.11 -0.50
CA ILE A 23 5.28 -0.18 -1.69
C ILE A 23 5.71 -1.35 -2.60
N TYR A 24 7.01 -1.58 -2.78
CA TYR A 24 7.50 -2.72 -3.54
C TYR A 24 7.09 -4.06 -2.93
N LEU A 25 7.32 -4.25 -1.63
CA LEU A 25 7.01 -5.51 -0.92
C LEU A 25 5.51 -5.80 -0.90
N ASP A 26 4.66 -4.77 -0.77
CA ASP A 26 3.21 -4.90 -0.71
C ASP A 26 2.59 -5.24 -2.08
N ASN A 27 3.30 -4.94 -3.17
CA ASN A 27 2.89 -5.27 -4.53
C ASN A 27 3.46 -6.61 -5.04
N LEU A 28 4.23 -7.32 -4.23
CA LEU A 28 4.70 -8.66 -4.57
C LEU A 28 3.57 -9.70 -4.49
N PRO A 29 3.68 -10.83 -5.21
CA PRO A 29 2.69 -11.91 -5.13
C PRO A 29 2.44 -12.38 -3.69
N ASN A 30 1.19 -12.73 -3.36
CA ASN A 30 0.77 -13.16 -2.01
C ASN A 30 1.62 -14.30 -1.42
N VAL A 31 2.20 -15.17 -2.27
CA VAL A 31 3.08 -16.25 -1.83
C VAL A 31 4.37 -15.76 -1.15
N THR A 32 4.80 -14.52 -1.43
CA THR A 32 6.00 -13.92 -0.86
C THR A 32 5.74 -13.21 0.48
N VAL A 33 4.48 -12.90 0.82
CA VAL A 33 4.10 -12.17 2.03
C VAL A 33 4.70 -12.79 3.29
N ARG A 34 4.67 -14.13 3.39
CA ARG A 34 5.28 -14.84 4.53
C ARG A 34 6.78 -14.54 4.68
N TRP A 35 7.50 -14.42 3.58
CA TRP A 35 8.95 -14.14 3.58
C TRP A 35 9.22 -12.67 3.89
N SER A 36 8.43 -11.76 3.30
CA SER A 36 8.48 -10.32 3.60
C SER A 36 8.22 -10.08 5.09
N MET A 37 7.18 -10.70 5.65
CA MET A 37 6.85 -10.59 7.08
C MET A 37 7.91 -11.23 7.99
N THR A 38 8.48 -12.38 7.60
CA THR A 38 9.57 -13.00 8.36
C THR A 38 10.79 -12.08 8.39
N GLY A 39 11.22 -11.56 7.24
CA GLY A 39 12.32 -10.60 7.14
C GLY A 39 12.06 -9.33 7.95
N ALA A 40 10.87 -8.73 7.80
CA ALA A 40 10.46 -7.56 8.57
C ALA A 40 10.46 -7.82 10.08
N SER A 41 10.06 -9.03 10.53
CA SER A 41 10.05 -9.39 11.96
C SER A 41 11.47 -9.59 12.52
N VAL A 42 12.40 -10.11 11.72
CA VAL A 42 13.81 -10.16 12.11
C VAL A 42 14.37 -8.74 12.25
N VAL A 43 14.09 -7.85 11.30
CA VAL A 43 14.47 -6.44 11.35
C VAL A 43 13.85 -5.74 12.55
N LEU A 44 12.57 -6.01 12.87
CA LEU A 44 11.91 -5.51 14.08
C LEU A 44 12.67 -5.91 15.34
N GLY A 45 13.01 -7.20 15.50
CA GLY A 45 13.77 -7.70 16.65
C GLY A 45 15.14 -7.03 16.77
N ALA A 46 15.87 -6.91 15.67
CA ALA A 46 17.16 -6.21 15.62
C ALA A 46 17.03 -4.71 15.96
N SER A 47 15.95 -4.06 15.50
CA SER A 47 15.69 -2.65 15.77
C SER A 47 15.30 -2.40 17.22
N LEU A 48 14.52 -3.27 17.83
CA LEU A 48 14.21 -3.19 19.27
C LEU A 48 15.47 -3.37 20.11
N TRP A 49 16.34 -4.33 19.74
CA TRP A 49 17.64 -4.48 20.39
C TRP A 49 18.51 -3.23 20.20
N GLY A 50 18.58 -2.66 19.00
CA GLY A 50 19.32 -1.42 18.71
C GLY A 50 18.85 -0.23 19.52
N LEU A 51 17.51 -0.09 19.71
CA LEU A 51 16.92 0.95 20.58
C LEU A 51 17.35 0.78 22.03
N ALA A 52 17.30 -0.44 22.56
CA ALA A 52 17.74 -0.72 23.92
C ALA A 52 19.24 -0.44 24.09
N ALA A 53 20.07 -0.87 23.15
CA ALA A 53 21.53 -0.69 23.17
C ALA A 53 21.93 0.79 23.05
N SER A 54 21.19 1.60 22.28
CA SER A 54 21.48 3.03 22.08
C SER A 54 20.78 3.95 23.08
N ALA A 55 19.95 3.43 23.99
CA ALA A 55 19.14 4.24 24.88
C ALA A 55 19.94 5.21 25.78
N THR A 56 21.14 4.81 26.17
CA THR A 56 22.05 5.64 27.00
C THR A 56 23.14 6.35 26.20
N ASP A 57 23.22 6.10 24.89
CA ASP A 57 24.26 6.67 24.02
C ASP A 57 23.82 8.05 23.50
N ALA A 58 24.27 9.11 24.17
CA ALA A 58 24.08 10.50 23.78
C ALA A 58 25.15 11.02 22.81
N SER A 59 25.63 10.17 21.91
CA SER A 59 26.51 10.53 20.80
C SER A 59 25.71 10.79 19.52
N VAL A 60 26.34 11.45 18.52
CA VAL A 60 25.75 11.61 17.19
C VAL A 60 25.45 10.24 16.56
N THR A 61 26.34 9.27 16.69
CA THR A 61 26.14 7.89 16.19
C THR A 61 24.94 7.22 16.88
N GLY A 62 24.81 7.41 18.20
CA GLY A 62 23.64 6.95 18.96
C GLY A 62 22.32 7.55 18.44
N ALA A 63 22.32 8.84 18.07
CA ALA A 63 21.13 9.48 17.46
C ALA A 63 20.76 8.84 16.11
N TYR A 64 21.74 8.59 15.21
CA TYR A 64 21.49 7.89 13.95
C TYR A 64 20.97 6.47 14.14
N CYS A 65 21.56 5.72 15.07
CA CYS A 65 21.13 4.36 15.40
C CYS A 65 19.67 4.37 15.88
N ALA A 66 19.36 5.20 16.87
CA ALA A 66 18.03 5.27 17.46
C ALA A 66 16.99 5.76 16.44
N PHE A 67 17.29 6.78 15.61
CA PHE A 67 16.43 7.23 14.53
C PHE A 67 16.09 6.10 13.56
N THR A 68 17.12 5.41 13.06
CA THR A 68 16.96 4.31 12.10
C THR A 68 16.14 3.18 12.70
N CYS A 69 16.44 2.76 13.93
CA CYS A 69 15.71 1.70 14.60
C CYS A 69 14.24 2.09 14.84
N GLY A 70 13.96 3.32 15.28
CA GLY A 70 12.58 3.81 15.45
C GLY A 70 11.78 3.79 14.15
N LEU A 71 12.40 4.21 13.04
CA LEU A 71 11.79 4.16 11.72
C LEU A 71 11.57 2.72 11.23
N LEU A 72 12.49 1.79 11.48
CA LEU A 72 12.34 0.39 11.10
C LEU A 72 11.27 -0.34 11.92
N VAL A 73 11.11 -0.02 13.22
CA VAL A 73 9.97 -0.50 14.02
C VAL A 73 8.66 -0.01 13.42
N TRP A 74 8.60 1.24 12.98
CA TRP A 74 7.45 1.77 12.24
C TRP A 74 7.25 1.06 10.91
N GLY A 75 8.30 0.78 10.15
CA GLY A 75 8.23 0.06 8.88
C GLY A 75 7.57 -1.32 9.00
N TRP A 76 7.77 -2.04 10.10
CA TRP A 76 7.07 -3.30 10.36
C TRP A 76 5.55 -3.09 10.47
N GLN A 77 5.10 -2.00 11.11
CA GLN A 77 3.67 -1.69 11.21
C GLN A 77 3.06 -1.46 9.83
N GLU A 78 3.75 -0.69 8.98
CA GLU A 78 3.26 -0.40 7.63
C GLU A 78 3.23 -1.67 6.76
N ILE A 79 4.31 -2.47 6.73
CA ILE A 79 4.37 -3.73 5.97
C ILE A 79 3.25 -4.68 6.43
N SER A 80 3.07 -4.88 7.74
CA SER A 80 2.05 -5.79 8.28
C SER A 80 0.63 -5.36 7.92
N PHE A 81 0.38 -4.06 7.83
CA PHE A 81 -0.91 -3.51 7.45
C PHE A 81 -1.15 -3.60 5.93
N PHE A 82 -0.21 -3.10 5.13
CA PHE A 82 -0.38 -3.05 3.67
C PHE A 82 -0.41 -4.44 3.03
N THR A 83 0.32 -5.41 3.57
CA THR A 83 0.19 -6.83 3.15
C THR A 83 -1.11 -7.50 3.58
N GLY A 84 -1.96 -6.81 4.37
CA GLY A 84 -3.22 -7.36 4.87
C GLY A 84 -3.08 -8.35 6.03
N VAL A 85 -1.86 -8.61 6.51
CA VAL A 85 -1.60 -9.57 7.62
C VAL A 85 -2.19 -9.07 8.93
N LEU A 86 -2.09 -7.77 9.18
CA LEU A 86 -2.57 -7.17 10.41
C LEU A 86 -3.51 -5.99 10.11
N THR A 87 -4.80 -6.26 10.06
CA THR A 87 -5.85 -5.27 9.78
C THR A 87 -6.74 -5.07 11.01
N GLY A 88 -7.95 -5.59 10.99
CA GLY A 88 -8.90 -5.50 12.09
C GLY A 88 -9.88 -6.66 12.11
N PRO A 89 -10.78 -6.73 13.11
CA PRO A 89 -11.76 -7.81 13.23
C PRO A 89 -12.80 -7.80 12.09
N ARG A 90 -12.88 -6.69 11.35
CA ARG A 90 -13.83 -6.54 10.26
C ARG A 90 -13.17 -5.91 9.02
N PRO A 91 -12.33 -6.67 8.28
CA PRO A 91 -11.71 -6.20 7.05
C PRO A 91 -12.71 -6.24 5.87
N LEU A 92 -13.81 -5.53 5.99
CA LEU A 92 -14.92 -5.48 5.03
C LEU A 92 -15.26 -4.03 4.69
N ALA A 93 -15.83 -3.82 3.52
CA ALA A 93 -16.34 -2.53 3.10
C ALA A 93 -17.37 -1.97 4.10
N SER A 94 -17.52 -0.64 4.09
CA SER A 94 -18.54 0.04 4.87
C SER A 94 -19.94 -0.46 4.48
N PRO A 95 -20.80 -0.83 5.43
CA PRO A 95 -22.17 -1.22 5.11
C PRO A 95 -22.92 -0.07 4.37
N GLU A 96 -23.77 -0.45 3.43
CA GLU A 96 -24.62 0.51 2.72
C GLU A 96 -25.46 1.33 3.71
N GLY A 97 -25.57 2.62 3.49
CA GLY A 97 -26.30 3.53 4.35
C GLY A 97 -25.64 3.86 5.70
N ALA A 98 -24.46 3.31 6.02
CA ALA A 98 -23.75 3.68 7.23
C ALA A 98 -23.24 5.12 7.15
N ARG A 99 -23.61 5.97 8.14
CA ARG A 99 -23.24 7.40 8.22
C ARG A 99 -22.79 7.77 9.64
N GLY A 100 -22.10 8.90 9.75
CA GLY A 100 -21.68 9.49 11.04
C GLY A 100 -20.89 8.50 11.90
N TRP A 101 -21.20 8.42 13.19
CA TRP A 101 -20.50 7.60 14.16
C TRP A 101 -20.54 6.09 13.87
N ARG A 102 -21.61 5.60 13.24
CA ARG A 102 -21.68 4.17 12.83
C ARG A 102 -20.64 3.85 11.78
N ARG A 103 -20.51 4.69 10.74
CA ARG A 103 -19.48 4.54 9.69
C ARG A 103 -18.09 4.65 10.29
N PHE A 104 -17.87 5.58 11.23
CA PHE A 104 -16.61 5.73 11.94
C PHE A 104 -16.25 4.49 12.76
N GLY A 105 -17.21 3.93 13.51
CA GLY A 105 -17.01 2.68 14.25
C GLY A 105 -16.62 1.50 13.35
N TYR A 106 -17.21 1.39 12.15
CA TYR A 106 -16.81 0.37 11.17
C TYR A 106 -15.38 0.62 10.62
N ALA A 107 -15.02 1.87 10.40
CA ALA A 107 -13.65 2.23 9.97
C ALA A 107 -12.61 1.84 11.04
N ILE A 108 -12.91 2.09 12.32
CA ILE A 108 -12.05 1.62 13.43
C ILE A 108 -11.95 0.09 13.44
N GLN A 109 -13.06 -0.63 13.33
CA GLN A 109 -13.06 -2.09 13.31
C GLN A 109 -12.25 -2.65 12.13
N ALA A 110 -12.19 -1.95 11.02
CA ALA A 110 -11.45 -2.36 9.84
C ALA A 110 -9.91 -2.36 10.04
N CYS A 111 -9.39 -1.58 11.00
CA CYS A 111 -7.95 -1.45 11.28
C CYS A 111 -7.57 -1.63 12.77
N LEU A 112 -8.48 -2.12 13.61
CA LEU A 112 -8.30 -2.13 15.06
C LEU A 112 -7.07 -2.93 15.53
N TYR A 113 -6.81 -4.11 14.96
CA TYR A 113 -5.65 -4.92 15.38
C TYR A 113 -4.34 -4.25 15.03
N HIS A 114 -4.28 -3.56 13.89
CA HIS A 114 -3.13 -2.75 13.50
C HIS A 114 -2.91 -1.59 14.49
N GLU A 115 -3.96 -0.86 14.89
CA GLU A 115 -3.84 0.21 15.87
C GLU A 115 -3.36 -0.31 17.24
N LEU A 116 -3.86 -1.47 17.68
CA LEU A 116 -3.39 -2.12 18.91
C LEU A 116 -1.93 -2.53 18.82
N ALA A 117 -1.47 -3.04 17.67
CA ALA A 117 -0.07 -3.39 17.46
C ALA A 117 0.84 -2.15 17.50
N ILE A 118 0.41 -1.01 16.94
CA ILE A 118 1.14 0.25 17.06
C ILE A 118 1.26 0.67 18.52
N ILE A 119 0.17 0.62 19.30
CA ILE A 119 0.18 0.96 20.72
C ILE A 119 1.14 0.04 21.51
N LEU A 120 1.11 -1.27 21.24
CA LEU A 120 2.01 -2.24 21.86
C LEU A 120 3.48 -1.96 21.50
N SER A 121 3.75 -1.63 20.24
CA SER A 121 5.10 -1.26 19.79
C SER A 121 5.57 0.04 20.42
N ALA A 122 4.70 1.07 20.52
CA ALA A 122 5.01 2.31 21.22
C ALA A 122 5.36 2.05 22.69
N ALA A 123 4.57 1.21 23.37
CA ALA A 123 4.82 0.82 24.77
C ALA A 123 6.15 0.04 24.92
N ALA A 124 6.45 -0.87 23.98
CA ALA A 124 7.71 -1.61 23.99
C ALA A 124 8.93 -0.69 23.77
N VAL A 125 8.87 0.20 22.77
CA VAL A 125 9.93 1.18 22.51
C VAL A 125 10.12 2.09 23.72
N TYR A 126 9.04 2.60 24.31
CA TYR A 126 9.09 3.41 25.52
C TYR A 126 9.76 2.64 26.69
N ALA A 127 9.32 1.40 26.94
CA ALA A 127 9.86 0.60 28.03
C ALA A 127 11.35 0.34 27.89
N MET A 128 11.84 0.16 26.65
CA MET A 128 13.25 -0.08 26.34
C MET A 128 14.12 1.16 26.42
N THR A 129 13.57 2.34 26.13
CA THR A 129 14.33 3.60 26.06
C THR A 129 14.14 4.50 27.28
N ARG A 130 13.11 4.23 28.13
CA ARG A 130 12.82 5.07 29.30
C ARG A 130 14.01 5.15 30.25
N GLY A 131 14.30 6.37 30.72
CA GLY A 131 15.41 6.63 31.62
C GLY A 131 16.77 6.76 30.93
N GLY A 132 16.87 6.46 29.64
CA GLY A 132 18.05 6.73 28.82
C GLY A 132 18.07 8.18 28.32
N ALA A 133 19.28 8.69 28.05
CA ALA A 133 19.48 10.03 27.50
C ALA A 133 19.07 10.16 26.02
N ASN A 134 19.01 9.04 25.29
CA ASN A 134 18.68 9.02 23.86
C ASN A 134 17.23 8.58 23.65
N GLN A 135 16.34 9.53 23.40
CA GLN A 135 14.92 9.30 23.12
C GLN A 135 14.57 9.48 21.63
N VAL A 136 15.58 9.61 20.74
CA VAL A 136 15.37 9.87 19.31
C VAL A 136 14.45 8.82 18.68
N GLY A 137 14.70 7.52 18.95
CA GLY A 137 13.91 6.45 18.36
C GLY A 137 12.45 6.44 18.81
N PHE A 138 12.20 6.68 20.10
CA PHE A 138 10.85 6.78 20.63
C PHE A 138 10.09 7.95 19.99
N TRP A 139 10.68 9.14 19.93
CA TRP A 139 10.02 10.30 19.34
C TRP A 139 9.86 10.17 17.81
N THR A 140 10.81 9.53 17.12
CA THR A 140 10.66 9.20 15.69
C THR A 140 9.42 8.35 15.47
N PHE A 141 9.27 7.26 16.22
CA PHE A 141 8.10 6.39 16.14
C PHE A 141 6.79 7.16 16.46
N MET A 142 6.79 7.97 17.50
CA MET A 142 5.61 8.76 17.91
C MET A 142 5.20 9.79 16.86
N ILE A 143 6.15 10.49 16.25
CA ILE A 143 5.88 11.46 15.18
C ILE A 143 5.24 10.74 13.97
N LEU A 144 5.81 9.63 13.54
CA LEU A 144 5.29 8.83 12.44
C LEU A 144 3.85 8.36 12.74
N TRP A 145 3.61 7.84 13.94
CA TRP A 145 2.28 7.41 14.34
C TRP A 145 1.26 8.56 14.36
N ILE A 146 1.59 9.68 15.02
CA ILE A 146 0.69 10.84 15.12
C ILE A 146 0.36 11.39 13.73
N MET A 147 1.36 11.55 12.85
CA MET A 147 1.16 12.06 11.50
C MET A 147 0.34 11.07 10.67
N ARG A 148 0.55 9.75 10.84
CA ARG A 148 -0.26 8.72 10.17
C ARG A 148 -1.72 8.75 10.62
N GLN A 149 -1.99 8.90 11.93
CA GLN A 149 -3.36 9.03 12.44
C GLN A 149 -4.04 10.29 11.90
N SER A 150 -3.33 11.40 11.89
CA SER A 150 -3.81 12.65 11.30
C SER A 150 -4.16 12.47 9.81
N SER A 151 -3.29 11.82 9.03
CA SER A 151 -3.53 11.51 7.61
C SER A 151 -4.76 10.62 7.42
N LYS A 152 -4.88 9.50 8.17
CA LYS A 152 -6.05 8.61 8.12
C LYS A 152 -7.36 9.36 8.39
N LEU A 153 -7.38 10.23 9.40
CA LEU A 153 -8.56 11.04 9.72
C LEU A 153 -8.88 12.05 8.61
N ASN A 154 -7.87 12.70 8.04
CA ASN A 154 -8.05 13.63 6.92
C ASN A 154 -8.65 12.93 5.70
N VAL A 155 -8.14 11.75 5.32
CA VAL A 155 -8.64 10.95 4.20
C VAL A 155 -10.07 10.44 4.47
N TYR A 156 -10.38 10.04 5.71
CA TYR A 156 -11.73 9.65 6.12
C TYR A 156 -12.74 10.81 6.05
N LEU A 157 -12.34 12.01 6.47
CA LEU A 157 -13.19 13.22 6.45
C LEU A 157 -13.34 13.80 5.04
N GLY A 158 -12.37 13.60 4.19
CA GLY A 158 -12.38 13.97 2.79
C GLY A 158 -11.23 14.88 2.38
N VAL A 159 -10.50 14.46 1.35
CA VAL A 159 -9.39 15.17 0.72
C VAL A 159 -9.49 15.06 -0.80
N LEU A 160 -8.70 15.84 -1.52
CA LEU A 160 -8.70 15.85 -2.99
C LEU A 160 -8.08 14.57 -3.54
N ASN A 161 -6.90 14.19 -3.04
CA ASN A 161 -6.11 13.07 -3.52
C ASN A 161 -6.23 11.90 -2.53
N LEU A 162 -6.91 10.85 -2.93
CA LEU A 162 -7.14 9.68 -2.08
C LEU A 162 -6.01 8.65 -2.16
N ASN A 163 -5.15 8.77 -3.19
CA ASN A 163 -4.01 7.88 -3.42
C ASN A 163 -4.39 6.39 -3.46
N GLU A 164 -5.57 6.10 -4.04
CA GLU A 164 -6.12 4.74 -4.11
C GLU A 164 -5.21 3.77 -4.88
N GLU A 165 -4.35 4.30 -5.74
CA GLU A 165 -3.34 3.56 -6.51
C GLU A 165 -2.26 2.91 -5.65
N PHE A 166 -2.01 3.45 -4.44
CA PHE A 166 -1.09 2.86 -3.47
C PHE A 166 -1.76 1.83 -2.55
N LEU A 167 -3.09 1.67 -2.62
CA LEU A 167 -3.77 0.66 -1.83
C LEU A 167 -3.65 -0.71 -2.50
N PRO A 168 -2.98 -1.69 -1.86
CA PRO A 168 -2.93 -3.05 -2.34
C PRO A 168 -4.32 -3.68 -2.41
N GLU A 169 -4.48 -4.72 -3.22
CA GLU A 169 -5.75 -5.44 -3.35
C GLU A 169 -6.28 -5.97 -2.01
N ALA A 170 -5.38 -6.44 -1.14
CA ALA A 170 -5.71 -6.89 0.21
C ALA A 170 -6.44 -5.83 1.06
N LEU A 171 -6.25 -4.54 0.76
CA LEU A 171 -6.87 -3.41 1.45
C LEU A 171 -7.96 -2.70 0.63
N ALA A 172 -8.40 -3.26 -0.50
CA ALA A 172 -9.40 -2.64 -1.38
C ALA A 172 -10.70 -2.24 -0.65
N PHE A 173 -11.08 -2.97 0.42
CA PHE A 173 -12.24 -2.66 1.26
C PHE A 173 -12.15 -1.28 1.92
N LEU A 174 -10.94 -0.75 2.15
CA LEU A 174 -10.73 0.58 2.74
C LEU A 174 -11.21 1.71 1.84
N LYS A 175 -11.24 1.52 0.51
CA LYS A 175 -11.75 2.53 -0.43
C LYS A 175 -13.15 3.01 -0.06
N SER A 176 -14.01 2.13 0.49
CA SER A 176 -15.35 2.48 0.94
C SER A 176 -15.40 3.46 2.13
N TYR A 177 -14.30 3.62 2.84
CA TYR A 177 -14.16 4.56 3.97
C TYR A 177 -13.49 5.87 3.57
N LEU A 178 -12.94 5.97 2.36
CA LEU A 178 -12.34 7.20 1.85
C LEU A 178 -13.45 8.19 1.44
N ALA A 179 -13.16 9.47 1.55
CA ALA A 179 -14.07 10.52 1.12
C ALA A 179 -13.35 11.52 0.21
N LYS A 180 -13.90 11.78 -0.97
CA LYS A 180 -13.32 12.74 -1.92
C LYS A 180 -13.96 14.11 -1.72
N LYS A 181 -13.15 15.08 -1.30
CA LYS A 181 -13.54 16.50 -1.15
C LYS A 181 -12.32 17.36 -1.45
N PRO A 182 -12.50 18.65 -1.80
CA PRO A 182 -11.36 19.55 -2.00
C PRO A 182 -10.45 19.63 -0.77
N MET A 183 -11.04 19.74 0.43
CA MET A 183 -10.37 19.80 1.73
C MET A 183 -11.41 19.60 2.85
N ASN A 184 -10.97 19.18 4.02
CA ASN A 184 -11.79 19.11 5.24
C ASN A 184 -11.27 20.08 6.32
N LEU A 185 -12.07 20.32 7.36
CA LEU A 185 -11.72 21.27 8.42
C LEU A 185 -10.55 20.81 9.32
N LEU A 186 -10.27 19.52 9.43
CA LEU A 186 -9.15 19.01 10.23
C LEU A 186 -7.81 19.34 9.58
N PHE A 187 -7.74 19.41 8.25
CA PHE A 187 -6.50 19.60 7.51
C PHE A 187 -5.69 20.84 7.97
N PRO A 188 -6.26 22.06 7.98
CA PRO A 188 -5.51 23.25 8.42
C PRO A 188 -5.02 23.12 9.86
N PHE A 189 -5.79 22.52 10.77
CA PHE A 189 -5.34 22.28 12.14
C PHE A 189 -4.17 21.31 12.19
N SER A 190 -4.25 20.20 11.46
CA SER A 190 -3.18 19.21 11.38
C SER A 190 -1.86 19.84 10.94
N VAL A 191 -1.89 20.58 9.81
CA VAL A 191 -0.69 21.21 9.24
C VAL A 191 -0.17 22.33 10.15
N THR A 192 -1.05 23.18 10.70
CA THR A 192 -0.64 24.29 11.57
C THR A 192 0.02 23.79 12.85
N ILE A 193 -0.59 22.82 13.54
CA ILE A 193 -0.05 22.26 14.79
C ILE A 193 1.32 21.61 14.49
N ALA A 194 1.41 20.79 13.45
CA ALA A 194 2.66 20.15 13.08
C ALA A 194 3.75 21.17 12.71
N THR A 195 3.41 22.26 12.02
CA THR A 195 4.35 23.34 11.69
C THR A 195 4.87 24.06 12.92
N VAL A 196 4.01 24.33 13.92
CA VAL A 196 4.43 24.92 15.19
C VAL A 196 5.44 24.00 15.90
N PHE A 197 5.14 22.70 16.00
CA PHE A 197 6.08 21.75 16.59
C PHE A 197 7.39 21.63 15.79
N ALA A 198 7.34 21.61 14.46
CA ALA A 198 8.55 21.59 13.63
C ALA A 198 9.42 22.82 13.87
N THR A 199 8.81 24.01 14.02
CA THR A 199 9.54 25.25 14.33
C THR A 199 10.21 25.18 15.72
N ILE A 200 9.51 24.63 16.73
CA ILE A 200 10.08 24.43 18.07
C ILE A 200 11.28 23.46 18.01
N LEU A 201 11.17 22.34 17.27
CA LEU A 201 12.25 21.38 17.13
C LEU A 201 13.46 21.98 16.41
N LEU A 202 13.23 22.75 15.35
CA LEU A 202 14.31 23.49 14.65
C LEU A 202 14.99 24.51 15.58
N GLY A 203 14.21 25.21 16.39
CA GLY A 203 14.75 26.13 17.41
C GLY A 203 15.65 25.44 18.44
N LYS A 204 15.25 24.23 18.88
CA LYS A 204 16.06 23.41 19.79
C LYS A 204 17.33 22.88 19.10
N ALA A 205 17.23 22.44 17.84
CA ALA A 205 18.41 22.01 17.08
C ALA A 205 19.45 23.12 16.92
N GLY A 206 18.98 24.34 16.61
CA GLY A 206 19.85 25.52 16.38
C GLY A 206 20.22 26.31 17.65
N ALA A 207 19.86 25.84 18.84
CA ALA A 207 20.19 26.55 20.09
C ALA A 207 21.71 26.64 20.28
N VAL A 208 22.19 27.80 20.73
CA VAL A 208 23.64 28.03 20.95
C VAL A 208 24.25 27.04 21.96
N THR A 209 23.43 26.52 22.88
CA THR A 209 23.83 25.56 23.91
C THR A 209 23.66 24.09 23.45
N ALA A 210 23.19 23.84 22.21
CA ALA A 210 22.95 22.49 21.74
C ALA A 210 24.29 21.74 21.55
N THR A 211 24.38 20.59 22.21
CA THR A 211 25.48 19.65 21.95
C THR A 211 25.32 19.03 20.55
N PRO A 212 26.35 18.44 19.96
CA PRO A 212 26.24 17.75 18.68
C PRO A 212 25.14 16.68 18.66
N PHE A 213 24.94 15.97 19.77
CA PHE A 213 23.84 15.01 19.92
C PHE A 213 22.48 15.71 19.86
N VAL A 214 22.25 16.73 20.69
CA VAL A 214 20.99 17.49 20.74
C VAL A 214 20.65 18.12 19.39
N ALA A 215 21.65 18.69 18.71
CA ALA A 215 21.48 19.24 17.37
C ALA A 215 21.05 18.15 16.35
N SER A 216 21.68 16.98 16.39
CA SER A 216 21.31 15.85 15.50
C SER A 216 19.94 15.29 15.85
N GLU A 217 19.64 15.07 17.14
CA GLU A 217 18.34 14.62 17.65
C GLU A 217 17.20 15.47 17.10
N PHE A 218 17.21 16.76 17.40
CA PHE A 218 16.13 17.65 16.98
C PHE A 218 16.10 17.92 15.48
N THR A 219 17.24 17.79 14.77
CA THR A 219 17.25 17.84 13.31
C THR A 219 16.54 16.63 12.70
N PHE A 220 16.78 15.43 13.20
CA PHE A 220 16.06 14.23 12.78
C PHE A 220 14.54 14.36 13.00
N LEU A 221 14.15 14.73 14.23
CA LEU A 221 12.74 14.86 14.60
C LEU A 221 12.03 15.96 13.82
N ALA A 222 12.70 17.11 13.58
CA ALA A 222 12.15 18.17 12.75
C ALA A 222 12.00 17.72 11.30
N THR A 223 13.00 17.04 10.74
CA THR A 223 12.97 16.59 9.34
C THR A 223 11.84 15.60 9.10
N ILE A 224 11.68 14.57 9.95
CA ILE A 224 10.61 13.59 9.76
C ILE A 224 9.22 14.22 9.96
N LEU A 225 9.08 15.20 10.87
CA LEU A 225 7.83 15.94 11.04
C LEU A 225 7.51 16.82 9.83
N ILE A 226 8.52 17.49 9.25
CA ILE A 226 8.36 18.30 8.02
C ILE A 226 7.96 17.42 6.84
N LEU A 227 8.51 16.21 6.73
CA LEU A 227 8.09 15.23 5.73
C LEU A 227 6.64 14.83 5.92
N GLY A 228 6.20 14.59 7.15
CA GLY A 228 4.79 14.32 7.45
C GLY A 228 3.87 15.51 7.10
N ILE A 229 4.32 16.76 7.28
CA ILE A 229 3.59 17.97 6.83
C ILE A 229 3.50 17.97 5.29
N LEU A 230 4.58 17.65 4.61
CA LEU A 230 4.60 17.56 3.15
C LEU A 230 3.64 16.49 2.63
N GLU A 231 3.60 15.32 3.26
CA GLU A 231 2.62 14.26 2.95
C GLU A 231 1.17 14.74 3.12
N HIS A 232 0.88 15.56 4.13
CA HIS A 232 -0.45 16.17 4.28
C HIS A 232 -0.76 17.12 3.12
N TRP A 233 0.18 17.94 2.68
CA TRP A 233 -0.02 18.78 1.51
C TRP A 233 -0.28 17.98 0.24
N PHE A 234 0.31 16.80 0.08
CA PHE A 234 0.01 15.90 -1.03
C PHE A 234 -1.44 15.40 -1.04
N LEU A 235 -2.15 15.42 0.09
CA LEU A 235 -3.56 15.05 0.13
C LEU A 235 -4.48 16.10 -0.52
N VAL A 236 -4.05 17.35 -0.63
CA VAL A 236 -4.90 18.46 -1.12
C VAL A 236 -4.33 19.19 -2.35
N LEU A 237 -3.05 19.09 -2.64
CA LEU A 237 -2.45 19.68 -3.83
C LEU A 237 -2.50 18.71 -5.01
N PRO A 238 -2.84 19.17 -6.23
CA PRO A 238 -2.89 18.34 -7.43
C PRO A 238 -1.47 18.12 -7.99
N LEU A 239 -0.60 17.45 -7.23
CA LEU A 239 0.77 17.13 -7.60
C LEU A 239 0.91 15.63 -7.91
N PRO A 240 1.66 15.25 -8.94
CA PRO A 240 1.89 13.85 -9.31
C PRO A 240 2.97 13.20 -8.42
N PHE A 241 2.80 13.25 -7.09
CA PHE A 241 3.82 12.75 -6.15
C PHE A 241 3.99 11.23 -6.19
N ALA A 242 3.06 10.47 -6.77
CA ALA A 242 3.22 9.05 -7.07
C ALA A 242 4.49 8.79 -7.92
N GLU A 243 4.90 9.75 -8.73
CA GLU A 243 6.12 9.66 -9.52
C GLU A 243 7.40 9.51 -8.68
N LEU A 244 7.40 9.98 -7.42
CA LEU A 244 8.54 9.79 -6.50
C LEU A 244 8.87 8.32 -6.25
N TRP A 245 7.88 7.44 -6.36
CA TRP A 245 8.00 5.99 -6.19
C TRP A 245 7.64 5.21 -7.46
N SER A 246 7.68 5.84 -8.62
CA SER A 246 7.40 5.21 -9.91
C SER A 246 8.26 3.97 -10.18
N TRP A 247 9.48 3.92 -9.64
CA TRP A 247 10.36 2.75 -9.73
C TRP A 247 9.78 1.54 -9.00
N SER A 248 9.12 1.74 -7.86
CA SER A 248 8.47 0.69 -7.07
C SER A 248 7.14 0.26 -7.71
N LEU A 249 6.34 1.20 -8.21
CA LEU A 249 5.08 0.93 -8.90
C LEU A 249 5.32 0.18 -10.23
N ARG A 250 6.33 0.57 -11.00
CA ARG A 250 6.72 -0.14 -12.24
C ARG A 250 7.16 -1.58 -12.00
N ALA A 251 7.71 -1.89 -10.82
CA ALA A 251 8.01 -3.27 -10.44
C ALA A 251 6.74 -4.12 -10.30
N ARG A 252 5.61 -3.52 -9.91
CA ARG A 252 4.29 -4.15 -9.93
C ARG A 252 3.83 -4.47 -11.35
N ASP A 253 3.98 -3.52 -12.26
CA ASP A 253 3.53 -3.64 -13.64
C ASP A 253 4.46 -4.56 -14.48
N ALA A 254 5.74 -4.62 -14.07
CA ALA A 254 6.75 -5.52 -14.65
C ALA A 254 6.80 -6.91 -13.97
N ALA A 255 6.20 -7.06 -12.77
CA ALA A 255 6.03 -8.37 -12.20
C ALA A 255 5.13 -9.15 -13.16
N PRO A 256 5.63 -10.26 -13.77
CA PRO A 256 4.75 -11.11 -14.56
C PRO A 256 3.57 -11.41 -13.65
N THR A 257 2.35 -11.16 -14.13
CA THR A 257 1.13 -11.68 -13.48
C THR A 257 1.49 -13.08 -13.00
N PRO A 258 1.37 -13.40 -11.68
CA PRO A 258 1.90 -14.64 -11.19
C PRO A 258 1.33 -15.76 -12.05
N VAL A 259 2.17 -16.29 -12.92
CA VAL A 259 1.94 -17.61 -13.47
C VAL A 259 1.94 -18.48 -12.21
N PRO A 260 0.83 -19.12 -11.83
CA PRO A 260 0.85 -20.04 -10.73
C PRO A 260 2.03 -20.96 -10.97
N ALA A 261 2.89 -21.16 -9.96
CA ALA A 261 4.03 -22.04 -10.04
C ALA A 261 3.53 -23.46 -10.30
N GLY A 262 3.41 -23.78 -11.54
CA GLY A 262 3.16 -25.03 -12.19
C GLY A 262 3.57 -24.77 -13.62
N ASP A 263 4.67 -25.39 -14.04
CA ASP A 263 5.12 -25.52 -15.42
C ASP A 263 4.05 -26.25 -16.26
N THR A 264 2.91 -25.59 -16.47
CA THR A 264 1.90 -26.14 -17.38
C THR A 264 1.73 -25.15 -18.51
N ALA A 265 2.12 -25.56 -19.69
CA ALA A 265 1.66 -25.00 -20.94
C ALA A 265 0.15 -24.78 -20.86
N PRO A 266 -0.41 -23.70 -21.47
CA PRO A 266 -1.84 -23.46 -21.43
C PRO A 266 -2.58 -24.74 -21.83
N SER A 267 -3.53 -25.16 -21.01
CA SER A 267 -4.32 -26.38 -21.26
C SER A 267 -5.17 -26.22 -22.52
N TRP A 268 -5.49 -24.97 -22.86
CA TRP A 268 -6.23 -24.61 -24.06
C TRP A 268 -6.02 -23.13 -24.38
N SER A 269 -6.01 -22.79 -25.69
CA SER A 269 -6.01 -21.42 -26.18
C SER A 269 -6.73 -21.33 -27.52
N ALA A 270 -7.40 -20.19 -27.74
CA ALA A 270 -8.07 -19.88 -29.00
C ALA A 270 -7.91 -18.41 -29.38
N ARG A 271 -7.88 -18.11 -30.69
CA ARG A 271 -8.01 -16.78 -31.23
C ARG A 271 -9.49 -16.37 -31.26
N LEU A 272 -9.74 -15.10 -30.96
CA LEU A 272 -11.08 -14.49 -30.98
C LEU A 272 -11.17 -13.48 -32.14
N ASP A 273 -11.01 -13.97 -33.37
CA ASP A 273 -10.89 -13.12 -34.58
C ASP A 273 -12.13 -12.30 -34.90
N ARG A 274 -13.25 -12.57 -34.24
CA ARG A 274 -14.51 -11.86 -34.42
C ARG A 274 -14.87 -11.06 -33.16
N PRO A 275 -15.51 -9.89 -33.32
CA PRO A 275 -16.05 -9.16 -32.18
C PRO A 275 -17.02 -10.01 -31.37
N CYS A 276 -16.90 -9.96 -30.03
CA CYS A 276 -17.81 -10.65 -29.12
C CYS A 276 -18.93 -9.72 -28.64
N ASP A 277 -20.11 -10.28 -28.39
CA ASP A 277 -21.11 -9.59 -27.59
C ASP A 277 -20.67 -9.56 -26.11
N LYS A 278 -20.69 -8.38 -25.47
CA LYS A 278 -20.25 -8.23 -24.09
C LYS A 278 -21.06 -9.06 -23.09
N ARG A 279 -22.36 -9.23 -23.32
CA ARG A 279 -23.25 -9.98 -22.43
C ARG A 279 -22.97 -11.47 -22.56
N GLU A 280 -22.91 -11.96 -23.79
CA GLU A 280 -22.60 -13.35 -24.07
C GLU A 280 -21.19 -13.73 -23.53
N LEU A 281 -20.20 -12.84 -23.69
CA LEU A 281 -18.88 -13.04 -23.12
C LEU A 281 -18.94 -13.11 -21.60
N HIS A 282 -19.68 -12.21 -20.95
CA HIS A 282 -19.86 -12.23 -19.50
C HIS A 282 -20.50 -13.54 -19.04
N ASP A 283 -21.56 -14.00 -19.72
CA ASP A 283 -22.24 -15.25 -19.38
C ASP A 283 -21.33 -16.48 -19.54
N VAL A 284 -20.44 -16.48 -20.54
CA VAL A 284 -19.45 -17.56 -20.70
C VAL A 284 -18.45 -17.53 -19.53
N LEU A 285 -17.93 -16.34 -19.15
CA LEU A 285 -16.99 -16.20 -18.02
C LEU A 285 -17.64 -16.67 -16.70
N GLU A 286 -18.90 -16.33 -16.46
CA GLU A 286 -19.67 -16.82 -15.31
C GLU A 286 -19.81 -18.35 -15.30
N ARG A 287 -20.06 -18.97 -16.45
CA ARG A 287 -20.14 -20.42 -16.59
C ARG A 287 -18.80 -21.09 -16.32
N VAL A 288 -17.70 -20.48 -16.78
CA VAL A 288 -16.33 -20.94 -16.45
C VAL A 288 -16.09 -20.85 -14.95
N ALA A 289 -16.43 -19.70 -14.33
CA ALA A 289 -16.26 -19.49 -12.89
C ALA A 289 -17.04 -20.50 -12.04
N ARG A 290 -18.19 -20.97 -12.52
CA ARG A 290 -19.00 -22.06 -11.90
C ARG A 290 -18.49 -23.47 -12.17
N GLY A 291 -17.37 -23.61 -12.87
CA GLY A 291 -16.78 -24.93 -13.14
C GLY A 291 -17.49 -25.77 -14.21
N MET A 292 -18.32 -25.17 -15.08
CA MET A 292 -19.08 -25.89 -16.11
C MET A 292 -18.20 -26.49 -17.22
N PHE A 293 -16.94 -26.11 -17.32
CA PHE A 293 -15.99 -26.57 -18.32
C PHE A 293 -14.83 -27.37 -17.71
N GLY A 294 -15.08 -28.03 -16.58
CA GLY A 294 -14.09 -28.85 -15.86
C GLY A 294 -13.31 -28.07 -14.80
N GLN A 295 -12.14 -28.61 -14.43
CA GLN A 295 -11.25 -27.95 -13.46
C GLN A 295 -10.39 -26.89 -14.15
N VAL A 296 -11.00 -25.76 -14.46
CA VAL A 296 -10.33 -24.59 -15.02
C VAL A 296 -9.89 -23.68 -13.86
N ASP A 297 -8.60 -23.62 -13.63
CA ASP A 297 -8.03 -22.81 -12.53
C ASP A 297 -8.02 -21.33 -12.90
N ARG A 298 -7.82 -21.02 -14.20
CA ARG A 298 -7.75 -19.65 -14.70
C ARG A 298 -8.10 -19.57 -16.19
N VAL A 299 -8.81 -18.49 -16.56
CA VAL A 299 -8.95 -18.02 -17.94
C VAL A 299 -8.51 -16.57 -18.02
N THR A 300 -7.78 -16.19 -19.06
CA THR A 300 -7.45 -14.80 -19.37
C THR A 300 -7.56 -14.56 -20.86
N GLY A 301 -7.93 -13.37 -21.25
CA GLY A 301 -8.00 -13.05 -22.66
C GLY A 301 -8.31 -11.59 -22.94
N VAL A 302 -8.16 -11.25 -24.23
CA VAL A 302 -8.52 -9.96 -24.80
C VAL A 302 -9.37 -10.20 -26.03
N ALA A 303 -10.49 -9.50 -26.14
CA ALA A 303 -11.41 -9.61 -27.26
C ALA A 303 -11.88 -8.22 -27.75
N ARG A 304 -12.24 -8.12 -29.02
CA ARG A 304 -13.06 -7.02 -29.52
C ARG A 304 -14.48 -7.16 -28.99
N ALA A 305 -15.04 -6.11 -28.39
CA ALA A 305 -16.44 -6.11 -27.93
C ALA A 305 -17.06 -4.73 -28.13
N GLY A 306 -18.14 -4.66 -28.88
CA GLY A 306 -18.74 -3.39 -29.30
C GLY A 306 -17.77 -2.56 -30.16
N SER A 307 -17.54 -1.30 -29.80
CA SER A 307 -16.62 -0.38 -30.51
C SER A 307 -15.18 -0.38 -29.94
N GLY A 308 -14.88 -1.20 -28.94
CA GLY A 308 -13.60 -1.19 -28.22
C GLY A 308 -13.03 -2.55 -27.96
N TRP A 309 -12.01 -2.58 -27.08
CA TRP A 309 -11.34 -3.77 -26.62
C TRP A 309 -11.70 -4.05 -25.17
N VAL A 310 -11.80 -5.31 -24.81
CA VAL A 310 -12.13 -5.78 -23.47
C VAL A 310 -11.11 -6.81 -23.04
N GLU A 311 -10.49 -6.57 -21.90
CA GLU A 311 -9.71 -7.57 -21.18
C GLU A 311 -10.62 -8.31 -20.20
N PHE A 312 -10.47 -9.63 -20.11
CA PHE A 312 -11.28 -10.45 -19.22
C PHE A 312 -10.48 -11.55 -18.55
N TYR A 313 -10.98 -11.97 -17.39
CA TYR A 313 -10.38 -13.06 -16.63
C TYR A 313 -11.42 -13.86 -15.84
N VAL A 314 -11.04 -15.10 -15.52
CA VAL A 314 -11.66 -15.93 -14.48
C VAL A 314 -10.54 -16.49 -13.63
N ALA A 315 -10.64 -16.35 -12.32
CA ALA A 315 -9.72 -16.95 -11.35
C ALA A 315 -10.44 -17.14 -10.01
N ASP A 316 -10.15 -18.23 -9.31
CA ASP A 316 -10.70 -18.54 -8.00
C ASP A 316 -12.24 -18.46 -7.93
N GLY A 317 -12.91 -18.93 -8.98
CA GLY A 317 -14.37 -18.92 -9.07
C GLY A 317 -15.00 -17.54 -9.27
N ARG A 318 -14.22 -16.53 -9.63
CA ARG A 318 -14.67 -15.16 -9.93
C ARG A 318 -14.35 -14.81 -11.37
N SER A 319 -15.25 -14.09 -12.01
CA SER A 319 -15.08 -13.54 -13.36
C SER A 319 -14.95 -12.01 -13.30
N GLY A 320 -14.19 -11.44 -14.21
CA GLY A 320 -14.07 -9.99 -14.37
C GLY A 320 -13.83 -9.60 -15.81
N MET A 321 -14.27 -8.38 -16.18
CA MET A 321 -14.12 -7.82 -17.50
C MET A 321 -13.95 -6.31 -17.39
N ALA A 322 -12.96 -5.74 -18.10
CA ALA A 322 -12.67 -4.31 -18.10
C ALA A 322 -12.42 -3.80 -19.52
N ASP A 323 -12.88 -2.58 -19.81
CA ASP A 323 -12.58 -1.92 -21.08
C ASP A 323 -11.13 -1.47 -21.13
N VAL A 324 -10.42 -1.78 -22.22
CA VAL A 324 -9.03 -1.36 -22.45
C VAL A 324 -9.03 0.05 -23.04
N ALA A 325 -8.41 0.99 -22.33
CA ALA A 325 -8.48 2.42 -22.65
C ALA A 325 -7.50 2.89 -23.75
N VAL A 326 -6.44 2.14 -24.07
CA VAL A 326 -5.36 2.62 -24.97
C VAL A 326 -4.71 1.47 -25.74
N GLY A 327 -4.66 1.63 -27.09
CA GLY A 327 -3.88 0.80 -28.00
C GLY A 327 -4.60 -0.49 -28.44
N GLU A 328 -4.46 -0.86 -29.73
CA GLU A 328 -4.90 -2.16 -30.19
C GLU A 328 -3.97 -3.25 -29.61
N PRO A 329 -4.52 -4.24 -28.87
CA PRO A 329 -3.73 -5.41 -28.47
C PRO A 329 -3.22 -6.16 -29.71
N GLU A 330 -2.01 -6.67 -29.66
CA GLU A 330 -1.38 -7.31 -30.83
C GLU A 330 -2.17 -8.52 -31.37
N GLU A 331 -2.90 -9.27 -30.52
CA GLU A 331 -3.75 -10.40 -30.97
C GLU A 331 -4.93 -10.65 -29.99
N PRO A 332 -6.19 -10.68 -30.50
CA PRO A 332 -7.33 -11.11 -29.69
C PRO A 332 -7.27 -12.60 -29.41
N ARG A 333 -7.17 -12.99 -28.16
CA ARG A 333 -7.02 -14.40 -27.76
C ARG A 333 -7.61 -14.66 -26.38
N VAL A 334 -7.94 -15.91 -26.14
CA VAL A 334 -8.27 -16.46 -24.82
C VAL A 334 -7.33 -17.62 -24.52
N VAL A 335 -6.93 -17.71 -23.25
CA VAL A 335 -6.04 -18.75 -22.75
C VAL A 335 -6.64 -19.31 -21.46
N ALA A 336 -6.76 -20.63 -21.35
CA ALA A 336 -7.23 -21.34 -20.17
C ALA A 336 -6.15 -22.25 -19.59
N PHE A 337 -6.05 -22.27 -18.27
CA PHE A 337 -5.17 -23.12 -17.47
C PHE A 337 -6.01 -23.98 -16.56
N GLY A 338 -5.67 -25.24 -16.40
CA GLY A 338 -6.39 -26.17 -15.53
C GLY A 338 -5.92 -27.61 -15.72
N ARG A 339 -6.33 -28.49 -14.82
CA ARG A 339 -5.91 -29.92 -14.86
C ARG A 339 -6.77 -30.78 -15.78
N ILE A 340 -8.07 -30.53 -15.78
CA ILE A 340 -9.05 -31.27 -16.59
C ILE A 340 -9.96 -30.23 -17.23
N VAL A 341 -9.62 -29.80 -18.44
CA VAL A 341 -10.32 -28.72 -19.15
C VAL A 341 -11.14 -29.33 -20.29
N ASP A 342 -12.44 -29.02 -20.33
CA ASP A 342 -13.28 -29.32 -21.49
C ASP A 342 -12.98 -28.32 -22.62
N GLN A 343 -11.96 -28.65 -23.40
CA GLN A 343 -11.49 -27.82 -24.51
C GLN A 343 -12.56 -27.62 -25.59
N ALA A 344 -13.36 -28.66 -25.88
CA ALA A 344 -14.42 -28.59 -26.89
C ALA A 344 -15.56 -27.67 -26.41
N GLY A 345 -15.95 -27.80 -25.15
CA GLY A 345 -16.96 -26.93 -24.54
C GLY A 345 -16.53 -25.46 -24.47
N LEU A 346 -15.28 -25.18 -24.10
CA LEU A 346 -14.73 -23.83 -24.12
C LEU A 346 -14.69 -23.26 -25.54
N GLN A 347 -14.21 -24.02 -26.49
CA GLN A 347 -14.16 -23.61 -27.90
C GLN A 347 -15.54 -23.22 -28.41
N ALA A 348 -16.55 -24.06 -28.15
CA ALA A 348 -17.93 -23.80 -28.56
C ALA A 348 -18.53 -22.57 -27.86
N ALA A 349 -18.27 -22.41 -26.55
CA ALA A 349 -18.78 -21.30 -25.76
C ALA A 349 -18.20 -19.96 -26.23
N PHE A 350 -16.89 -19.86 -26.42
CA PHE A 350 -16.26 -18.62 -26.91
C PHE A 350 -16.58 -18.35 -28.39
N ALA A 351 -16.78 -19.37 -29.20
CA ALA A 351 -17.26 -19.21 -30.59
C ALA A 351 -18.70 -18.64 -30.64
N ALA A 352 -19.56 -19.06 -29.72
CA ALA A 352 -20.94 -18.58 -29.63
C ALA A 352 -21.05 -17.09 -29.23
N CYS A 353 -20.05 -16.53 -28.50
CA CYS A 353 -20.00 -15.09 -28.17
C CYS A 353 -19.73 -14.21 -29.40
N SER A 354 -19.27 -14.80 -30.52
CA SER A 354 -18.89 -14.03 -31.71
C SER A 354 -20.12 -13.49 -32.44
N LEU A 355 -20.12 -12.20 -32.71
CA LEU A 355 -21.19 -11.58 -33.51
C LEU A 355 -21.15 -12.08 -34.94
N PRO A 356 -22.34 -12.32 -35.59
CA PRO A 356 -22.37 -12.66 -36.99
C PRO A 356 -21.75 -11.53 -37.82
N VAL A 357 -21.05 -11.91 -38.89
CA VAL A 357 -20.50 -10.93 -39.84
C VAL A 357 -21.70 -10.21 -40.45
N ALA A 358 -21.77 -8.90 -40.29
CA ALA A 358 -22.74 -8.08 -41.02
C ALA A 358 -22.49 -8.30 -42.52
N ALA A 359 -23.51 -8.85 -43.21
CA ALA A 359 -23.50 -9.12 -44.63
C ALA A 359 -23.45 -7.85 -45.46
#